data_5a120b7fca21f7c3ff62fc59b8587778
#
_entry.id   5a120b7fca21f7c3ff62fc59b8587778
#
_cell.length_a   1.000
_cell.length_b   1.000
_cell.length_c   1.000
_cell.angle_alpha   90.00
_cell.angle_beta   90.00
_cell.angle_gamma   90.00
#
_symmetry.space_group_name_H-M   'P 1'
#
loop_
_entity.id
_entity.type
_entity.pdbx_description
1 polymer ?
#
loop_
_entity_poly.entity_id
_entity_poly.type
_entity_poly.pdbx_seq_one_letter_code
_entity_poly.pdbx_strand_id
1 'polypeptide(L)'
;VQLRQDNLAGTLCSLVGFQTNLRWPEQERVFRLIPGLGRAEFVRHGQMHRNTFLSAPTLLRPTLQLRSSQNVLVAGQLAGIEGYLGNAGSGLLAGINASRLAAGEAPLELPCECMLGALIRYITHVAPVAFQPMKANFGLLPPLGEAVRGKRLRFQALAARALRVLDAWCERVGVAGGRDGSSPAVHS
;
A
#
# COMPACT_ATOMS: atom_id res chain seq x y z
N VAL A 1 -2.68 27.26 2.16
CA VAL A 1 -2.28 26.73 0.84
C VAL A 1 -0.77 26.70 0.77
N GLN A 2 -0.19 25.61 0.37
CA GLN A 2 1.24 25.49 0.11
C GLN A 2 1.48 25.55 -1.41
N LEU A 3 2.38 26.43 -1.83
CA LEU A 3 2.91 26.45 -3.18
C LEU A 3 4.24 25.72 -3.19
N ARG A 4 4.39 24.74 -4.05
CA ARG A 4 5.65 24.04 -4.26
C ARG A 4 6.17 24.37 -5.66
N GLN A 5 7.41 24.82 -5.73
CA GLN A 5 8.08 25.09 -7.01
C GLN A 5 8.23 23.78 -7.81
N ASP A 6 7.79 23.78 -9.07
CA ASP A 6 7.77 22.59 -9.93
C ASP A 6 8.87 22.59 -10.99
N ASN A 7 9.56 23.70 -11.20
CA ASN A 7 10.67 23.77 -12.15
C ASN A 7 11.88 24.53 -11.57
N LEU A 8 13.06 24.29 -12.11
CA LEU A 8 14.29 24.93 -11.65
C LEU A 8 14.29 26.46 -11.86
N ALA A 9 13.59 26.96 -12.87
CA ALA A 9 13.50 28.38 -13.16
C ALA A 9 12.59 29.15 -12.18
N GLY A 10 11.86 28.46 -11.29
CA GLY A 10 10.95 29.10 -10.31
C GLY A 10 9.72 29.76 -10.92
N THR A 11 9.40 29.46 -12.17
CA THR A 11 8.28 30.07 -12.91
C THR A 11 6.97 29.31 -12.75
N LEU A 12 7.01 28.06 -12.28
CA LEU A 12 5.85 27.20 -12.09
C LEU A 12 5.77 26.73 -10.64
N CYS A 13 4.55 26.77 -10.09
CA CYS A 13 4.25 26.28 -8.75
C CYS A 13 3.04 25.36 -8.76
N SER A 14 3.12 24.26 -8.04
CA SER A 14 1.97 23.40 -7.74
C SER A 14 1.24 23.84 -6.49
N LEU A 15 -0.09 23.86 -6.55
CA LEU A 15 -0.96 23.96 -5.38
C LEU A 15 -1.00 22.60 -4.66
N VAL A 16 -0.36 22.48 -3.48
CA VAL A 16 -0.28 21.22 -2.75
C VAL A 16 -1.50 21.02 -1.86
N GLY A 17 -1.99 19.79 -1.81
CA GLY A 17 -3.09 19.39 -0.92
C GLY A 17 -4.49 19.53 -1.51
N PHE A 18 -4.61 19.88 -2.77
CA PHE A 18 -5.91 19.95 -3.44
C PHE A 18 -6.15 18.70 -4.31
N GLN A 19 -7.02 17.84 -3.82
CA GLN A 19 -7.68 16.81 -4.64
C GLN A 19 -9.10 17.28 -4.89
N THR A 20 -9.50 17.44 -6.14
CA THR A 20 -10.80 18.02 -6.48
C THR A 20 -11.44 17.35 -7.67
N ASN A 21 -12.76 17.22 -7.63
CA ASN A 21 -13.64 16.85 -8.74
C ASN A 21 -14.27 18.06 -9.42
N LEU A 22 -13.88 19.28 -9.04
CA LEU A 22 -14.38 20.49 -9.68
C LEU A 22 -14.03 20.49 -11.16
N ARG A 23 -14.95 20.94 -11.99
CA ARG A 23 -14.70 21.17 -13.41
C ARG A 23 -13.64 22.27 -13.58
N TRP A 24 -12.87 22.23 -14.63
CA TRP A 24 -11.74 23.14 -14.84
C TRP A 24 -12.09 24.63 -14.68
N PRO A 25 -13.19 25.17 -15.29
CA PRO A 25 -13.57 26.57 -15.08
C PRO A 25 -13.87 26.89 -13.60
N GLU A 26 -14.46 25.93 -12.87
CA GLU A 26 -14.73 26.09 -11.45
C GLU A 26 -13.46 26.06 -10.59
N GLN A 27 -12.45 25.27 -10.99
CA GLN A 27 -11.16 25.28 -10.32
C GLN A 27 -10.52 26.66 -10.40
N GLU A 28 -10.49 27.29 -11.57
CA GLU A 28 -9.95 28.63 -11.73
C GLU A 28 -10.70 29.63 -10.86
N ARG A 29 -12.04 29.61 -10.92
CA ARG A 29 -12.89 30.51 -10.14
C ARG A 29 -12.64 30.37 -8.65
N VAL A 30 -12.61 29.13 -8.13
CA VAL A 30 -12.45 28.86 -6.72
C VAL A 30 -11.04 29.15 -6.23
N PHE A 31 -10.01 28.73 -6.98
CA PHE A 31 -8.62 28.96 -6.55
C PHE A 31 -8.21 30.43 -6.63
N ARG A 32 -8.80 31.24 -7.49
CA ARG A 32 -8.58 32.68 -7.49
C ARG A 32 -9.16 33.42 -6.29
N LEU A 33 -10.03 32.78 -5.49
CA LEU A 33 -10.49 33.31 -4.20
C LEU A 33 -9.43 33.25 -3.11
N ILE A 34 -8.37 32.44 -3.31
CA ILE A 34 -7.27 32.32 -2.35
C ILE A 34 -6.43 33.60 -2.42
N PRO A 35 -6.18 34.27 -1.28
CA PRO A 35 -5.33 35.45 -1.22
C PRO A 35 -3.97 35.20 -1.88
N GLY A 36 -3.56 36.08 -2.79
CA GLY A 36 -2.34 35.94 -3.59
C GLY A 36 -2.51 35.24 -4.93
N LEU A 37 -3.62 34.50 -5.16
CA LEU A 37 -3.86 33.77 -6.41
C LEU A 37 -4.90 34.44 -7.35
N GLY A 38 -5.41 35.62 -6.99
CA GLY A 38 -6.46 36.31 -7.76
C GLY A 38 -6.11 36.56 -9.22
N ARG A 39 -4.82 36.71 -9.56
CA ARG A 39 -4.31 36.92 -10.93
C ARG A 39 -3.45 35.75 -11.42
N ALA A 40 -3.53 34.56 -10.75
CA ALA A 40 -2.77 33.40 -11.16
C ALA A 40 -3.20 32.89 -12.54
N GLU A 41 -2.23 32.51 -13.35
CA GLU A 41 -2.42 31.79 -14.59
C GLU A 41 -2.32 30.29 -14.35
N PHE A 42 -3.33 29.51 -14.75
CA PHE A 42 -3.38 28.08 -14.57
C PHE A 42 -2.93 27.36 -15.84
N VAL A 43 -1.71 26.88 -15.84
CA VAL A 43 -1.12 26.12 -16.97
C VAL A 43 -1.65 24.69 -17.01
N ARG A 44 -2.08 24.14 -15.85
CA ARG A 44 -2.63 22.80 -15.73
C ARG A 44 -3.67 22.75 -14.62
N HIS A 45 -4.78 22.09 -14.89
CA HIS A 45 -5.85 21.88 -13.92
C HIS A 45 -5.63 20.57 -13.15
N GLY A 46 -6.09 20.57 -11.89
CA GLY A 46 -6.09 19.38 -11.07
C GLY A 46 -7.06 18.31 -11.58
N GLN A 47 -6.67 17.06 -11.42
CA GLN A 47 -7.53 15.92 -11.70
C GLN A 47 -7.42 14.94 -10.54
N MET A 48 -8.52 14.24 -10.24
CA MET A 48 -8.45 13.09 -9.34
C MET A 48 -7.60 12.00 -9.99
N HIS A 49 -6.65 11.47 -9.24
CA HIS A 49 -5.89 10.34 -9.71
C HIS A 49 -6.83 9.14 -9.90
N ARG A 50 -6.82 8.59 -11.09
CA ARG A 50 -7.46 7.32 -11.42
C ARG A 50 -6.37 6.28 -11.57
N ASN A 51 -6.19 5.48 -10.54
CA ASN A 51 -5.24 4.39 -10.57
C ASN A 51 -5.88 3.19 -11.29
N THR A 52 -5.17 2.63 -12.24
CA THR A 52 -5.57 1.36 -12.86
C THR A 52 -5.20 0.22 -11.93
N PHE A 53 -6.14 -0.68 -11.69
CA PHE A 53 -5.93 -1.91 -10.91
C PHE A 53 -6.79 -3.04 -11.47
N LEU A 54 -6.35 -4.26 -11.21
CA LEU A 54 -7.06 -5.47 -11.59
C LEU A 54 -8.11 -5.83 -10.53
N SER A 55 -9.13 -6.59 -10.91
CA SER A 55 -10.02 -7.24 -9.93
C SER A 55 -9.26 -8.37 -9.23
N ALA A 56 -8.38 -8.01 -8.29
CA ALA A 56 -7.50 -8.95 -7.63
C ALA A 56 -8.22 -10.13 -6.97
N PRO A 57 -9.40 -9.98 -6.32
CA PRO A 57 -10.11 -11.12 -5.75
C PRO A 57 -10.49 -12.18 -6.78
N THR A 58 -10.76 -11.77 -8.01
CA THR A 58 -11.10 -12.68 -9.11
C THR A 58 -9.88 -13.27 -9.81
N LEU A 59 -8.82 -12.47 -9.94
CA LEU A 59 -7.70 -12.75 -10.84
C LEU A 59 -6.44 -13.25 -10.14
N LEU A 60 -6.23 -12.93 -8.86
CA LEU A 60 -4.99 -13.24 -8.17
C LEU A 60 -5.16 -14.35 -7.12
N ARG A 61 -4.08 -15.09 -6.88
CA ARG A 61 -3.87 -15.97 -5.74
C ARG A 61 -3.18 -15.22 -4.61
N PRO A 62 -3.21 -15.71 -3.35
CA PRO A 62 -2.44 -15.10 -2.26
C PRO A 62 -0.92 -15.08 -2.48
N THR A 63 -0.42 -15.90 -3.38
CA THR A 63 0.98 -15.90 -3.86
C THR A 63 1.28 -14.77 -4.84
N LEU A 64 0.30 -13.92 -5.17
CA LEU A 64 0.32 -12.86 -6.19
C LEU A 64 0.39 -13.38 -7.64
N GLN A 65 0.23 -14.67 -7.86
CA GLN A 65 0.13 -15.25 -9.20
C GLN A 65 -1.25 -14.96 -9.81
N LEU A 66 -1.29 -14.78 -11.13
CA LEU A 66 -2.55 -14.86 -11.88
C LEU A 66 -3.14 -16.26 -11.78
N ARG A 67 -4.46 -16.36 -11.56
CA ARG A 67 -5.17 -17.63 -11.55
C ARG A 67 -5.13 -18.33 -12.92
N SER A 68 -5.11 -17.53 -13.99
CA SER A 68 -5.06 -18.02 -15.38
C SER A 68 -3.66 -18.38 -15.86
N SER A 69 -2.60 -17.92 -15.16
CA SER A 69 -1.21 -18.18 -15.55
C SER A 69 -0.31 -18.23 -14.33
N GLN A 70 0.27 -19.39 -14.08
CA GLN A 70 1.13 -19.61 -12.91
C GLN A 70 2.48 -18.87 -12.99
N ASN A 71 2.90 -18.49 -14.20
CA ASN A 71 4.19 -17.82 -14.44
C ASN A 71 4.11 -16.30 -14.43
N VAL A 72 2.92 -15.74 -14.21
CA VAL A 72 2.70 -14.28 -14.15
C VAL A 72 2.31 -13.88 -12.74
N LEU A 73 3.09 -12.99 -12.16
CA LEU A 73 2.83 -12.39 -10.86
C LEU A 73 2.48 -10.91 -11.02
N VAL A 74 1.60 -10.41 -10.16
CA VAL A 74 1.16 -9.02 -10.16
C VAL A 74 1.28 -8.47 -8.76
N ALA A 75 1.94 -7.33 -8.62
CA ALA A 75 2.18 -6.69 -7.33
C ALA A 75 1.86 -5.19 -7.36
N GLY A 76 1.91 -4.57 -6.21
CA GLY A 76 1.78 -3.13 -6.08
C GLY A 76 0.40 -2.60 -6.47
N GLN A 77 0.39 -1.40 -7.01
CA GLN A 77 -0.84 -0.68 -7.33
C GLN A 77 -1.74 -1.44 -8.32
N LEU A 78 -1.16 -2.13 -9.28
CA LEU A 78 -1.91 -2.94 -10.24
C LEU A 78 -2.67 -4.09 -9.56
N ALA A 79 -2.15 -4.62 -8.45
CA ALA A 79 -2.84 -5.61 -7.61
C ALA A 79 -3.85 -4.99 -6.62
N GLY A 80 -4.05 -3.67 -6.64
CA GLY A 80 -4.93 -2.98 -5.70
C GLY A 80 -4.29 -2.67 -4.35
N ILE A 81 -2.97 -2.68 -4.27
CA ILE A 81 -2.23 -2.30 -3.06
C ILE A 81 -1.84 -0.83 -3.16
N GLU A 82 -2.20 -0.04 -2.16
CA GLU A 82 -1.83 1.36 -2.07
C GLU A 82 -0.72 1.60 -1.03
N GLY A 83 0.03 2.70 -1.25
CA GLY A 83 1.10 3.16 -0.36
C GLY A 83 2.45 2.50 -0.66
N TYR A 84 3.53 3.25 -0.44
CA TYR A 84 4.89 2.85 -0.85
C TYR A 84 5.36 1.54 -0.21
N LEU A 85 5.17 1.37 1.10
CA LEU A 85 5.60 0.15 1.81
C LEU A 85 4.82 -1.09 1.37
N GLY A 86 3.50 -0.96 1.13
CA GLY A 86 2.70 -2.07 0.61
C GLY A 86 3.13 -2.47 -0.80
N ASN A 87 3.39 -1.48 -1.66
CA ASN A 87 3.86 -1.71 -3.02
C ASN A 87 5.24 -2.36 -3.03
N ALA A 88 6.19 -1.85 -2.26
CA ALA A 88 7.54 -2.43 -2.15
C ALA A 88 7.51 -3.85 -1.58
N GLY A 89 6.76 -4.07 -0.50
CA GLY A 89 6.65 -5.39 0.13
C GLY A 89 5.99 -6.43 -0.77
N SER A 90 4.92 -6.06 -1.48
CA SER A 90 4.28 -6.99 -2.45
C SER A 90 5.18 -7.27 -3.66
N GLY A 91 5.95 -6.27 -4.13
CA GLY A 91 6.96 -6.47 -5.16
C GLY A 91 8.06 -7.43 -4.73
N LEU A 92 8.55 -7.30 -3.48
CA LEU A 92 9.53 -8.22 -2.90
C LEU A 92 8.98 -9.65 -2.84
N LEU A 93 7.75 -9.86 -2.33
CA LEU A 93 7.14 -11.18 -2.29
C LEU A 93 6.96 -11.77 -3.69
N ALA A 94 6.50 -10.96 -4.65
CA ALA A 94 6.36 -11.39 -6.04
C ALA A 94 7.72 -11.78 -6.65
N GLY A 95 8.79 -11.03 -6.36
CA GLY A 95 10.14 -11.35 -6.81
C GLY A 95 10.68 -12.64 -6.21
N ILE A 96 10.49 -12.87 -4.90
CA ILE A 96 10.84 -14.13 -4.23
C ILE A 96 10.06 -15.29 -4.87
N ASN A 97 8.76 -15.14 -5.08
CA ASN A 97 7.93 -16.17 -5.67
C ASN A 97 8.29 -16.45 -7.14
N ALA A 98 8.67 -15.41 -7.91
CA ALA A 98 9.16 -15.59 -9.27
C ALA A 98 10.46 -16.42 -9.30
N SER A 99 11.41 -16.13 -8.40
CA SER A 99 12.66 -16.89 -8.27
C SER A 99 12.39 -18.34 -7.90
N ARG A 100 11.51 -18.59 -6.92
CA ARG A 100 11.14 -19.95 -6.50
C ARG A 100 10.49 -20.74 -7.64
N LEU A 101 9.56 -20.13 -8.35
CA LEU A 101 8.92 -20.76 -9.52
C LEU A 101 9.93 -21.11 -10.62
N ALA A 102 10.90 -20.23 -10.88
CA ALA A 102 11.97 -20.49 -11.83
C ALA A 102 12.88 -21.66 -11.40
N ALA A 103 13.03 -21.88 -10.08
CA ALA A 103 13.74 -23.01 -9.48
C ALA A 103 12.87 -24.29 -9.36
N GLY A 104 11.61 -24.26 -9.80
CA GLY A 104 10.67 -25.39 -9.65
C GLY A 104 10.13 -25.58 -8.24
N GLU A 105 10.28 -24.56 -7.38
CA GLU A 105 9.79 -24.57 -6.02
C GLU A 105 8.39 -23.99 -5.86
N ALA A 106 7.68 -24.40 -4.82
CA ALA A 106 6.36 -23.84 -4.53
C ALA A 106 6.46 -22.37 -4.10
N PRO A 107 5.57 -21.49 -4.61
CA PRO A 107 5.52 -20.09 -4.19
C PRO A 107 5.04 -19.97 -2.73
N LEU A 108 5.46 -18.90 -2.07
CA LEU A 108 5.18 -18.62 -0.67
C LEU A 108 3.94 -17.76 -0.48
N GLU A 109 3.19 -18.05 0.57
CA GLU A 109 2.11 -17.20 1.09
C GLU A 109 2.51 -16.63 2.44
N LEU A 110 2.27 -15.33 2.66
CA LEU A 110 2.51 -14.68 3.94
C LEU A 110 1.40 -15.00 4.95
N PRO A 111 1.75 -15.15 6.25
CA PRO A 111 0.75 -15.32 7.30
C PRO A 111 -0.18 -14.10 7.38
N CYS A 112 -1.47 -14.32 7.57
CA CYS A 112 -2.45 -13.22 7.65
C CYS A 112 -2.34 -12.39 8.94
N GLU A 113 -1.57 -12.83 9.91
CA GLU A 113 -1.25 -12.11 11.14
C GLU A 113 -0.19 -11.03 10.93
N CYS A 114 0.59 -11.07 9.86
CA CYS A 114 1.49 -9.97 9.49
C CYS A 114 0.78 -8.96 8.58
N MET A 115 1.22 -7.71 8.61
CA MET A 115 0.54 -6.59 7.94
C MET A 115 0.42 -6.79 6.43
N LEU A 116 1.48 -7.23 5.76
CA LEU A 116 1.47 -7.46 4.32
C LEU A 116 0.62 -8.69 3.96
N GLY A 117 0.70 -9.75 4.75
CA GLY A 117 -0.13 -10.94 4.56
C GLY A 117 -1.62 -10.65 4.74
N ALA A 118 -2.00 -9.84 5.75
CA ALA A 118 -3.37 -9.37 5.93
C ALA A 118 -3.86 -8.55 4.73
N LEU A 119 -3.02 -7.67 4.21
CA LEU A 119 -3.35 -6.87 3.03
C LEU A 119 -3.53 -7.74 1.78
N ILE A 120 -2.62 -8.69 1.54
CA ILE A 120 -2.73 -9.62 0.41
C ILE A 120 -3.98 -10.50 0.56
N ARG A 121 -4.27 -10.99 1.77
CA ARG A 121 -5.50 -11.72 2.04
C ARG A 121 -6.74 -10.88 1.72
N TYR A 122 -6.76 -9.62 2.12
CA TYR A 122 -7.88 -8.73 1.79
C TYR A 122 -8.07 -8.61 0.28
N ILE A 123 -7.04 -8.22 -0.47
CA ILE A 123 -7.16 -8.00 -1.92
C ILE A 123 -7.50 -9.26 -2.71
N THR A 124 -7.22 -10.46 -2.19
CA THR A 124 -7.46 -11.72 -2.90
C THR A 124 -8.72 -12.47 -2.46
N HIS A 125 -9.34 -12.09 -1.32
CA HIS A 125 -10.48 -12.82 -0.76
C HIS A 125 -11.73 -11.96 -0.50
N VAL A 126 -11.63 -10.64 -0.56
CA VAL A 126 -12.82 -9.79 -0.43
C VAL A 126 -13.80 -10.06 -1.58
N ALA A 127 -15.09 -9.92 -1.33
CA ALA A 127 -16.10 -10.06 -2.40
C ALA A 127 -15.77 -9.08 -3.55
N PRO A 128 -15.72 -9.53 -4.82
CA PRO A 128 -15.30 -8.67 -5.94
C PRO A 128 -16.09 -7.37 -6.06
N VAL A 129 -17.39 -7.40 -5.75
CA VAL A 129 -18.27 -6.22 -5.75
C VAL A 129 -17.89 -5.19 -4.68
N ALA A 130 -17.28 -5.62 -3.57
CA ALA A 130 -16.84 -4.77 -2.46
C ALA A 130 -15.35 -4.41 -2.54
N PHE A 131 -14.64 -4.90 -3.55
CA PHE A 131 -13.20 -4.68 -3.67
C PHE A 131 -12.89 -3.21 -3.96
N GLN A 132 -12.02 -2.65 -3.14
CA GLN A 132 -11.42 -1.34 -3.33
C GLN A 132 -9.92 -1.45 -3.05
N PRO A 133 -9.06 -0.74 -3.79
CA PRO A 133 -7.66 -0.64 -3.45
C PRO A 133 -7.46 -0.20 -1.99
N MET A 134 -6.49 -0.80 -1.31
CA MET A 134 -6.34 -0.67 0.14
C MET A 134 -4.89 -0.39 0.54
N LYS A 135 -4.72 0.47 1.56
CA LYS A 135 -3.46 0.64 2.27
C LYS A 135 -3.37 -0.34 3.43
N ALA A 136 -2.15 -0.77 3.75
CA ALA A 136 -1.89 -1.52 4.97
C ALA A 136 -2.38 -0.74 6.20
N ASN A 137 -3.19 -1.36 7.03
CA ASN A 137 -3.72 -0.78 8.26
C ASN A 137 -4.07 -1.87 9.29
N PHE A 138 -4.12 -1.49 10.57
CA PHE A 138 -4.38 -2.43 11.67
C PHE A 138 -5.77 -3.08 11.63
N GLY A 139 -6.73 -2.49 10.92
CA GLY A 139 -8.07 -3.06 10.76
C GLY A 139 -8.12 -4.33 9.91
N LEU A 140 -7.08 -4.58 9.11
CA LEU A 140 -6.97 -5.79 8.28
C LEU A 140 -6.46 -7.00 9.07
N LEU A 141 -5.76 -6.77 10.20
CA LEU A 141 -5.20 -7.85 11.00
C LEU A 141 -6.29 -8.64 11.71
N PRO A 142 -6.18 -9.96 11.79
CA PRO A 142 -7.07 -10.77 12.61
C PRO A 142 -7.07 -10.27 14.08
N PRO A 143 -8.20 -10.36 14.78
CA PRO A 143 -8.28 -9.95 16.17
C PRO A 143 -7.29 -10.71 17.05
N LEU A 144 -6.93 -10.13 18.20
CA LEU A 144 -6.20 -10.84 19.24
C LEU A 144 -7.13 -11.85 19.90
N GLY A 145 -6.58 -12.99 20.36
CA GLY A 145 -7.36 -13.99 21.10
C GLY A 145 -7.91 -13.47 22.43
N GLU A 146 -7.28 -12.44 23.00
CA GLU A 146 -7.69 -11.80 24.24
C GLU A 146 -8.04 -10.32 24.01
N ALA A 147 -8.98 -9.82 24.80
CA ALA A 147 -9.42 -8.43 24.73
C ALA A 147 -8.38 -7.49 25.36
N VAL A 148 -7.69 -6.70 24.57
CA VAL A 148 -6.75 -5.67 25.04
C VAL A 148 -7.46 -4.32 25.10
N ARG A 149 -7.60 -3.77 26.31
CA ARG A 149 -8.20 -2.44 26.54
C ARG A 149 -7.21 -1.34 26.13
N GLY A 150 -7.72 -0.33 25.44
CA GLY A 150 -6.94 0.81 24.97
C GLY A 150 -6.37 0.64 23.56
N LYS A 151 -6.58 1.65 22.71
CA LYS A 151 -6.19 1.63 21.29
C LYS A 151 -4.68 1.43 21.10
N ARG A 152 -3.86 2.15 21.87
CA ARG A 152 -2.40 2.10 21.79
C ARG A 152 -1.87 0.70 22.16
N LEU A 153 -2.31 0.15 23.28
CA LEU A 153 -1.88 -1.18 23.76
C LEU A 153 -2.31 -2.28 22.78
N ARG A 154 -3.52 -2.17 22.24
CA ARG A 154 -4.02 -3.10 21.21
C ARG A 154 -3.15 -3.08 19.96
N PHE A 155 -2.76 -1.90 19.47
CA PHE A 155 -1.89 -1.80 18.29
C PHE A 155 -0.48 -2.32 18.56
N GLN A 156 0.07 -2.09 19.74
CA GLN A 156 1.36 -2.65 20.16
C GLN A 156 1.30 -4.19 20.22
N ALA A 157 0.25 -4.76 20.79
CA ALA A 157 0.08 -6.22 20.85
C ALA A 157 -0.09 -6.84 19.44
N LEU A 158 -0.84 -6.20 18.54
CA LEU A 158 -0.98 -6.63 17.15
C LEU A 158 0.36 -6.58 16.41
N ALA A 159 1.14 -5.52 16.58
CA ALA A 159 2.45 -5.37 15.97
C ALA A 159 3.44 -6.42 16.50
N ALA A 160 3.48 -6.65 17.82
CA ALA A 160 4.33 -7.65 18.43
C ALA A 160 3.97 -9.08 17.94
N ARG A 161 2.68 -9.40 17.82
CA ARG A 161 2.23 -10.66 17.22
C ARG A 161 2.69 -10.79 15.78
N ALA A 162 2.47 -9.75 14.97
CA ALA A 162 2.82 -9.74 13.55
C ALA A 162 4.31 -10.03 13.32
N LEU A 163 5.18 -9.40 14.11
CA LEU A 163 6.62 -9.60 14.04
C LEU A 163 7.02 -11.01 14.41
N ARG A 164 6.51 -11.53 15.54
CA ARG A 164 6.81 -12.92 15.96
C ARG A 164 6.37 -13.96 14.93
N VAL A 165 5.17 -13.79 14.38
CA VAL A 165 4.65 -14.72 13.36
C VAL A 165 5.48 -14.65 12.08
N LEU A 166 5.90 -13.45 11.68
CA LEU A 166 6.74 -13.27 10.50
C LEU A 166 8.12 -13.88 10.69
N ASP A 167 8.75 -13.69 11.86
CA ASP A 167 10.06 -14.27 12.16
C ASP A 167 10.00 -15.82 12.11
N ALA A 168 9.03 -16.43 12.78
CA ALA A 168 8.83 -17.89 12.74
C ALA A 168 8.50 -18.40 11.33
N TRP A 169 7.81 -17.59 10.50
CA TRP A 169 7.56 -17.93 9.12
C TRP A 169 8.84 -17.87 8.28
N CYS A 170 9.67 -16.82 8.43
CA CYS A 170 10.96 -16.70 7.75
C CYS A 170 11.89 -17.89 8.06
N GLU A 171 12.00 -18.29 9.32
CA GLU A 171 12.78 -19.46 9.75
C GLU A 171 12.30 -20.74 9.05
N ARG A 172 10.98 -20.96 9.04
CA ARG A 172 10.37 -22.16 8.43
C ARG A 172 10.58 -22.26 6.93
N VAL A 173 10.55 -21.12 6.21
CA VAL A 173 10.68 -21.09 4.73
C VAL A 173 12.12 -20.86 4.25
N GLY A 174 13.08 -20.71 5.16
CA GLY A 174 14.49 -20.52 4.85
C GLY A 174 14.81 -19.15 4.23
N VAL A 175 13.94 -18.14 4.42
CA VAL A 175 14.23 -16.76 4.03
C VAL A 175 14.96 -16.09 5.19
N ALA A 176 16.24 -15.76 5.01
CA ALA A 176 17.05 -15.14 6.04
C ALA A 176 16.42 -13.81 6.50
N GLY A 177 15.90 -13.77 7.69
CA GLY A 177 15.47 -12.57 8.37
C GLY A 177 16.71 -11.77 8.80
N GLY A 178 17.07 -10.74 8.04
CA GLY A 178 18.14 -9.82 8.43
C GLY A 178 17.73 -8.99 9.64
N ARG A 179 17.84 -9.55 10.83
CA ARG A 179 17.90 -8.78 12.07
C ARG A 179 19.31 -8.93 12.66
N ASP A 180 20.20 -8.08 12.22
CA ASP A 180 21.30 -7.68 13.10
C ASP A 180 20.64 -6.99 14.32
N GLY A 181 20.98 -7.48 15.52
CA GLY A 181 20.33 -7.19 16.81
C GLY A 181 20.38 -5.73 17.30
N SER A 182 20.14 -4.75 16.44
CA SER A 182 19.96 -3.35 16.80
C SER A 182 18.51 -2.92 16.61
N SER A 183 17.72 -3.13 17.66
CA SER A 183 16.39 -2.52 17.79
C SER A 183 16.55 -1.00 17.86
N PRO A 184 15.98 -0.19 16.97
CA PRO A 184 15.94 1.25 17.20
C PRO A 184 15.05 1.50 18.39
N ALA A 185 15.61 2.12 19.42
CA ALA A 185 14.87 2.63 20.57
C ALA A 185 13.82 3.63 20.07
N VAL A 186 12.55 3.30 20.27
CA VAL A 186 11.44 4.21 20.01
C VAL A 186 11.51 5.29 21.08
N HIS A 187 12.05 6.45 20.72
CA HIS A 187 11.95 7.63 21.55
C HIS A 187 10.49 8.08 21.62
N SER A 188 10.03 8.25 22.84
CA SER A 188 8.73 8.70 23.34
C SER A 188 8.31 10.07 22.81
#